data_d7f0dd1ec08048701b5fe9721bb06e62
#
_entry.id   d7f0dd1ec08048701b5fe9721bb06e62
#
_cell.length_a   1.000
_cell.length_b   1.000
_cell.length_c   1.000
_cell.angle_alpha   90.00
_cell.angle_beta   90.00
_cell.angle_gamma   90.00
#
_symmetry.space_group_name_H-M   'P 1'
#
loop_
_entity.id
_entity.type
_entity.pdbx_description
1 polymer ?
#
loop_
_entity_poly.entity_id
_entity_poly.type
_entity_poly.pdbx_seq_one_letter_code
_entity_poly.pdbx_strand_id
1 'polypeptide(L)'
;GLAAEFTTTPGIYHAAEKVNEAGYKWFDCLVPFPVHGLDRAMGVKMTILPILVFCGGVAGFLAACVLQIFTNSLEVDLWALVPVVGYQFDVSGKPLLGAAAFVPVAFEMTVLFSALTAVFGTLFLNKLPMFYHPTLKHPALARATDDRFYLVIEACDPKFSKAEVEAFLST
;
A
#
# COMPACT_ATOMS: atom_id res chain seq x y z
N GLY A 1 13.81 -8.80 -19.56
CA GLY A 1 13.63 -7.38 -19.80
C GLY A 1 14.86 -6.70 -20.31
N LEU A 2 14.73 -5.45 -20.65
CA LEU A 2 15.85 -4.59 -21.07
C LEU A 2 15.92 -3.38 -20.13
N ALA A 3 17.15 -2.93 -19.85
CA ALA A 3 17.40 -1.76 -19.02
C ALA A 3 18.19 -0.72 -19.81
N ALA A 4 17.78 0.53 -19.78
CA ALA A 4 18.52 1.67 -20.30
C ALA A 4 19.10 2.49 -19.15
N GLU A 5 20.34 2.94 -19.30
CA GLU A 5 21.05 3.76 -18.32
C GLU A 5 21.00 5.23 -18.70
N PHE A 6 20.73 6.09 -17.74
CA PHE A 6 20.72 7.55 -17.90
C PHE A 6 21.62 8.19 -16.84
N THR A 7 22.21 9.33 -17.20
CA THR A 7 23.09 10.08 -16.30
C THR A 7 22.46 11.34 -15.74
N THR A 8 21.27 11.71 -16.23
CA THR A 8 20.60 12.96 -15.85
C THR A 8 19.14 12.74 -15.51
N THR A 9 18.62 13.52 -14.55
CA THR A 9 17.21 13.49 -14.15
C THR A 9 16.24 13.88 -15.29
N PRO A 10 16.50 14.89 -16.12
CA PRO A 10 15.65 15.15 -17.28
C PRO A 10 15.62 13.99 -18.28
N GLY A 11 16.75 13.31 -18.46
CA GLY A 11 16.84 12.18 -19.39
C GLY A 11 15.91 11.05 -19.00
N ILE A 12 15.95 10.59 -17.73
CA ILE A 12 15.06 9.52 -17.27
C ILE A 12 13.60 9.95 -17.25
N TYR A 13 13.32 11.23 -16.93
CA TYR A 13 11.96 11.76 -16.93
C TYR A 13 11.33 11.69 -18.33
N HIS A 14 12.01 12.22 -19.36
CA HIS A 14 11.52 12.17 -20.73
C HIS A 14 11.46 10.74 -21.30
N ALA A 15 12.40 9.88 -20.92
CA ALA A 15 12.34 8.47 -21.30
C ALA A 15 11.13 7.77 -20.69
N ALA A 16 10.82 8.01 -19.42
CA ALA A 16 9.63 7.45 -18.75
C ALA A 16 8.32 7.94 -19.43
N GLU A 17 8.26 9.22 -19.80
CA GLU A 17 7.13 9.82 -20.50
C GLU A 17 6.92 9.16 -21.87
N LYS A 18 7.97 9.02 -22.67
CA LYS A 18 7.93 8.33 -23.97
C LYS A 18 7.48 6.87 -23.85
N VAL A 19 8.00 6.12 -22.86
CA VAL A 19 7.62 4.71 -22.63
C VAL A 19 6.16 4.59 -22.24
N ASN A 20 5.67 5.49 -21.39
CA ASN A 20 4.27 5.55 -21.00
C ASN A 20 3.36 5.88 -22.21
N GLU A 21 3.72 6.89 -23.02
CA GLU A 21 3.00 7.26 -24.25
C GLU A 21 2.99 6.12 -25.28
N ALA A 22 4.09 5.37 -25.40
CA ALA A 22 4.16 4.18 -26.23
C ALA A 22 3.25 3.02 -25.73
N GLY A 23 2.73 3.17 -24.49
CA GLY A 23 1.74 2.27 -23.90
C GLY A 23 2.33 0.97 -23.35
N TYR A 24 3.58 0.96 -22.96
CA TYR A 24 4.16 -0.09 -22.13
C TYR A 24 3.54 -0.01 -20.74
N LYS A 25 3.25 -1.17 -20.15
CA LYS A 25 2.59 -1.27 -18.83
C LYS A 25 3.50 -1.78 -17.73
N TRP A 26 4.48 -2.61 -18.11
CA TRP A 26 5.38 -3.27 -17.18
C TRP A 26 6.79 -2.69 -17.32
N PHE A 27 6.95 -1.47 -16.86
CA PHE A 27 8.25 -0.81 -16.78
C PHE A 27 8.41 -0.10 -15.43
N ASP A 28 9.65 0.10 -15.04
CA ASP A 28 9.99 0.75 -13.78
C ASP A 28 11.22 1.65 -13.96
N CYS A 29 11.30 2.69 -13.14
CA CYS A 29 12.42 3.61 -13.08
C CYS A 29 13.15 3.47 -11.76
N LEU A 30 14.40 3.02 -11.81
CA LEU A 30 15.28 2.90 -10.64
C LEU A 30 16.13 4.17 -10.55
N VAL A 31 15.99 4.91 -9.46
CA VAL A 31 16.64 6.22 -9.28
C VAL A 31 17.27 6.29 -7.89
N PRO A 32 18.46 6.95 -7.74
CA PRO A 32 19.15 7.02 -6.46
C PRO A 32 18.49 7.99 -5.46
N PHE A 33 17.68 8.90 -5.95
CA PHE A 33 16.90 9.85 -5.14
C PHE A 33 15.57 10.16 -5.79
N PRO A 34 14.56 10.63 -5.03
CA PRO A 34 13.24 10.95 -5.57
C PRO A 34 13.31 12.04 -6.63
N VAL A 35 12.87 11.73 -7.85
CA VAL A 35 12.75 12.69 -8.96
C VAL A 35 11.33 13.23 -8.98
N HIS A 36 11.20 14.53 -8.82
CA HIS A 36 9.89 15.18 -8.77
C HIS A 36 9.11 15.03 -10.08
N GLY A 37 7.88 14.55 -9.97
CA GLY A 37 6.99 14.34 -11.12
C GLY A 37 7.22 13.05 -11.90
N LEU A 38 8.21 12.22 -11.56
CA LEU A 38 8.48 10.95 -12.24
C LEU A 38 7.27 10.01 -12.23
N ASP A 39 6.53 9.96 -11.11
CA ASP A 39 5.29 9.18 -10.99
C ASP A 39 4.26 9.58 -12.05
N ARG A 40 4.16 10.88 -12.34
CA ARG A 40 3.26 11.39 -13.38
C ARG A 40 3.76 11.00 -14.78
N ALA A 41 5.06 11.11 -15.03
CA ALA A 41 5.67 10.71 -16.31
C ALA A 41 5.45 9.21 -16.56
N MET A 42 5.57 8.38 -15.53
CA MET A 42 5.29 6.95 -15.58
C MET A 42 3.80 6.62 -15.68
N GLY A 43 2.91 7.59 -15.50
CA GLY A 43 1.46 7.35 -15.49
C GLY A 43 0.96 6.57 -14.28
N VAL A 44 1.68 6.60 -13.16
CA VAL A 44 1.31 5.92 -11.92
C VAL A 44 0.02 6.52 -11.36
N LYS A 45 -0.99 5.69 -11.15
CA LYS A 45 -2.28 6.09 -10.59
C LYS A 45 -2.24 6.08 -9.06
N MET A 46 -3.13 6.88 -8.45
CA MET A 46 -3.30 6.87 -7.00
C MET A 46 -3.65 5.45 -6.51
N THR A 47 -2.97 5.04 -5.45
CA THR A 47 -3.23 3.75 -4.81
C THR A 47 -4.57 3.73 -4.07
N ILE A 48 -5.17 2.55 -3.95
CA ILE A 48 -6.37 2.32 -3.14
C ILE A 48 -6.07 2.28 -1.62
N LEU A 49 -4.79 2.26 -1.23
CA LEU A 49 -4.36 2.10 0.16
C LEU A 49 -5.01 3.08 1.16
N PRO A 50 -5.13 4.39 0.87
CA PRO A 50 -5.79 5.31 1.80
C PRO A 50 -7.25 4.94 2.10
N ILE A 51 -7.96 4.43 1.09
CA ILE A 51 -9.35 3.98 1.25
C ILE A 51 -9.40 2.75 2.15
N LEU A 52 -8.50 1.78 1.94
CA LEU A 52 -8.40 0.59 2.79
C LEU A 52 -8.09 0.95 4.24
N VAL A 53 -7.16 1.88 4.46
CA VAL A 53 -6.79 2.35 5.81
C VAL A 53 -7.97 3.04 6.49
N PHE A 54 -8.72 3.86 5.76
CA PHE A 54 -9.93 4.48 6.28
C PHE A 54 -10.99 3.44 6.67
N CYS A 55 -11.25 2.47 5.80
CA CYS A 55 -12.18 1.37 6.09
C CYS A 55 -11.72 0.55 7.30
N GLY A 56 -10.42 0.29 7.41
CA GLY A 56 -9.82 -0.37 8.58
C GLY A 56 -10.09 0.39 9.87
N GLY A 57 -9.88 1.71 9.86
CA GLY A 57 -10.16 2.59 11.00
C GLY A 57 -11.63 2.57 11.41
N VAL A 58 -12.54 2.68 10.42
CA VAL A 58 -13.98 2.60 10.68
C VAL A 58 -14.36 1.24 11.28
N ALA A 59 -13.82 0.15 10.76
CA ALA A 59 -14.05 -1.19 11.31
C ALA A 59 -13.55 -1.31 12.76
N GLY A 60 -12.38 -0.77 13.06
CA GLY A 60 -11.83 -0.70 14.42
C GLY A 60 -12.70 0.10 15.37
N PHE A 61 -13.18 1.25 14.93
CA PHE A 61 -14.10 2.08 15.71
C PHE A 61 -15.42 1.34 16.02
N LEU A 62 -16.03 0.74 15.02
CA LEU A 62 -17.27 -0.04 15.19
C LEU A 62 -17.06 -1.25 16.11
N ALA A 63 -15.95 -1.96 15.93
CA ALA A 63 -15.60 -3.08 16.80
C ALA A 63 -15.44 -2.64 18.27
N ALA A 64 -14.79 -1.49 18.51
CA ALA A 64 -14.66 -0.92 19.85
C ALA A 64 -16.03 -0.54 20.46
N CYS A 65 -16.90 0.07 19.66
CA CYS A 65 -18.25 0.41 20.12
C CYS A 65 -19.06 -0.85 20.50
N VAL A 66 -19.06 -1.85 19.60
CA VAL A 66 -19.76 -3.12 19.85
C VAL A 66 -19.21 -3.80 21.11
N LEU A 67 -17.88 -3.92 21.21
CA LEU A 67 -17.23 -4.52 22.36
C LEU A 67 -17.62 -3.84 23.67
N GLN A 68 -17.52 -2.52 23.74
CA GLN A 68 -17.78 -1.75 24.97
C GLN A 68 -19.26 -1.72 25.33
N ILE A 69 -20.16 -1.57 24.36
CA ILE A 69 -21.61 -1.59 24.60
C ILE A 69 -22.01 -3.00 25.07
N PHE A 70 -21.54 -4.04 24.42
CA PHE A 70 -21.84 -5.43 24.78
C PHE A 70 -21.36 -5.74 26.20
N THR A 71 -20.11 -5.40 26.53
CA THR A 71 -19.55 -5.73 27.87
C THR A 71 -20.15 -4.90 28.99
N ASN A 72 -20.72 -3.72 28.70
CA ASN A 72 -21.24 -2.85 29.76
C ASN A 72 -22.77 -2.88 29.92
N SER A 73 -23.56 -3.18 28.89
CA SER A 73 -25.02 -2.93 28.98
C SER A 73 -25.94 -3.89 28.24
N LEU A 74 -25.46 -4.68 27.30
CA LEU A 74 -26.38 -5.46 26.45
C LEU A 74 -26.37 -6.95 26.83
N GLU A 75 -27.58 -7.47 27.07
CA GLU A 75 -27.90 -8.87 26.94
C GLU A 75 -28.36 -9.09 25.51
N VAL A 76 -27.61 -9.82 24.71
CA VAL A 76 -27.98 -10.15 23.33
C VAL A 76 -28.12 -11.64 23.19
N ASP A 77 -29.32 -12.08 22.91
CA ASP A 77 -29.57 -13.45 22.48
C ASP A 77 -29.08 -13.62 21.02
N LEU A 78 -27.85 -14.06 20.86
CA LEU A 78 -27.32 -14.38 19.55
C LEU A 78 -27.93 -15.72 19.10
N TRP A 79 -28.84 -15.66 18.13
CA TRP A 79 -29.38 -16.82 17.41
C TRP A 79 -30.27 -17.78 18.21
N ALA A 80 -31.02 -17.35 19.18
CA ALA A 80 -31.95 -18.22 19.91
C ALA A 80 -31.39 -19.59 20.42
N LEU A 81 -30.14 -19.88 20.11
CA LEU A 81 -29.43 -21.15 20.43
C LEU A 81 -28.42 -20.99 21.56
N VAL A 82 -27.86 -19.80 21.75
CA VAL A 82 -26.90 -19.50 22.82
C VAL A 82 -27.22 -18.14 23.42
N PRO A 83 -27.70 -18.06 24.66
CA PRO A 83 -27.84 -16.79 25.34
C PRO A 83 -26.43 -16.23 25.62
N VAL A 84 -26.06 -15.19 24.90
CA VAL A 84 -24.83 -14.44 25.15
C VAL A 84 -25.18 -13.27 26.03
N VAL A 85 -24.97 -13.42 27.32
CA VAL A 85 -25.19 -12.36 28.29
C VAL A 85 -23.96 -11.50 28.38
N GLY A 86 -24.13 -10.19 28.15
CA GLY A 86 -23.06 -9.21 28.33
C GLY A 86 -22.64 -9.16 29.80
N TYR A 87 -21.35 -8.92 30.06
CA TYR A 87 -20.84 -8.78 31.40
C TYR A 87 -21.04 -7.32 31.88
N GLN A 88 -22.03 -7.07 32.71
CA GLN A 88 -22.31 -5.76 33.28
C GLN A 88 -21.21 -5.37 34.28
N PHE A 89 -20.24 -4.59 33.82
CA PHE A 89 -19.17 -4.08 34.67
C PHE A 89 -19.66 -2.86 35.48
N ASP A 90 -20.32 -3.10 36.58
CA ASP A 90 -20.67 -2.05 37.54
C ASP A 90 -19.54 -1.89 38.56
N VAL A 91 -18.66 -0.91 38.32
CA VAL A 91 -17.53 -0.62 39.20
C VAL A 91 -17.64 0.83 39.69
N SER A 92 -17.70 1.01 41.00
CA SER A 92 -17.67 2.33 41.66
C SER A 92 -18.79 3.29 41.21
N GLY A 93 -19.95 2.76 40.82
CA GLY A 93 -21.09 3.60 40.42
C GLY A 93 -20.92 4.37 39.11
N LYS A 94 -19.98 3.96 38.23
CA LYS A 94 -19.88 4.56 36.92
C LYS A 94 -21.12 4.21 36.07
N PRO A 95 -21.63 5.12 35.23
CA PRO A 95 -22.71 4.77 34.34
C PRO A 95 -22.29 3.67 33.37
N LEU A 96 -23.15 2.66 33.15
CA LEU A 96 -22.90 1.54 32.25
C LEU A 96 -22.59 1.98 30.82
N LEU A 97 -23.26 3.04 30.35
CA LEU A 97 -23.03 3.66 29.04
C LEU A 97 -22.47 5.06 29.21
N GLY A 98 -21.20 5.15 29.58
CA GLY A 98 -20.49 6.42 29.72
C GLY A 98 -19.66 6.74 28.47
N ALA A 99 -20.16 7.58 27.56
CA ALA A 99 -19.46 7.92 26.31
C ALA A 99 -18.02 8.39 26.54
N ALA A 100 -17.78 9.20 27.57
CA ALA A 100 -16.44 9.68 27.90
C ALA A 100 -15.46 8.55 28.24
N ALA A 101 -15.93 7.50 28.93
CA ALA A 101 -15.10 6.32 29.27
C ALA A 101 -14.79 5.44 28.05
N PHE A 102 -15.59 5.54 26.99
CA PHE A 102 -15.43 4.74 25.78
C PHE A 102 -14.43 5.34 24.79
N VAL A 103 -14.17 6.64 24.86
CA VAL A 103 -13.28 7.35 23.93
C VAL A 103 -11.88 6.76 23.86
N PRO A 104 -11.16 6.45 24.96
CA PRO A 104 -9.81 5.91 24.88
C PRO A 104 -9.73 4.60 24.09
N VAL A 105 -10.62 3.64 24.38
CA VAL A 105 -10.64 2.33 23.72
C VAL A 105 -11.06 2.48 22.25
N ALA A 106 -12.06 3.32 21.96
CA ALA A 106 -12.49 3.58 20.59
C ALA A 106 -11.35 4.19 19.76
N PHE A 107 -10.62 5.15 20.32
CA PHE A 107 -9.45 5.75 19.68
C PHE A 107 -8.35 4.70 19.41
N GLU A 108 -7.99 3.92 20.42
CA GLU A 108 -6.94 2.92 20.36
C GLU A 108 -7.22 1.85 19.30
N MET A 109 -8.45 1.31 19.29
CA MET A 109 -8.87 0.33 18.29
C MET A 109 -8.91 0.90 16.88
N THR A 110 -9.36 2.15 16.73
CA THR A 110 -9.35 2.84 15.43
C THR A 110 -7.94 2.97 14.89
N VAL A 111 -7.01 3.45 15.71
CA VAL A 111 -5.60 3.62 15.31
C VAL A 111 -4.94 2.26 15.04
N LEU A 112 -5.16 1.27 15.89
CA LEU A 112 -4.60 -0.07 15.71
C LEU A 112 -5.03 -0.71 14.40
N PHE A 113 -6.33 -0.69 14.09
CA PHE A 113 -6.84 -1.28 12.84
C PHE A 113 -6.36 -0.49 11.61
N SER A 114 -6.31 0.83 11.70
CA SER A 114 -5.74 1.66 10.62
C SER A 114 -4.28 1.33 10.37
N ALA A 115 -3.46 1.23 11.43
CA ALA A 115 -2.04 0.92 11.34
C ALA A 115 -1.81 -0.48 10.76
N LEU A 116 -2.51 -1.49 11.26
CA LEU A 116 -2.43 -2.86 10.72
C LEU A 116 -2.84 -2.90 9.25
N THR A 117 -3.93 -2.21 8.88
CA THR A 117 -4.37 -2.13 7.49
C THR A 117 -3.35 -1.43 6.61
N ALA A 118 -2.69 -0.38 7.10
CA ALA A 118 -1.61 0.30 6.36
C ALA A 118 -0.43 -0.64 6.11
N VAL A 119 0.04 -1.35 7.13
CA VAL A 119 1.18 -2.28 7.00
C VAL A 119 0.84 -3.44 6.08
N PHE A 120 -0.22 -4.20 6.40
CA PHE A 120 -0.58 -5.38 5.61
C PHE A 120 -1.08 -5.00 4.22
N GLY A 121 -1.81 -3.89 4.09
CA GLY A 121 -2.25 -3.36 2.80
C GLY A 121 -1.06 -3.00 1.90
N THR A 122 -0.05 -2.33 2.44
CA THR A 122 1.18 -2.01 1.69
C THR A 122 1.90 -3.28 1.25
N LEU A 123 2.10 -4.24 2.15
CA LEU A 123 2.77 -5.50 1.82
C LEU A 123 1.99 -6.28 0.75
N PHE A 124 0.68 -6.36 0.89
CA PHE A 124 -0.18 -7.09 -0.03
C PHE A 124 -0.23 -6.45 -1.43
N LEU A 125 -0.44 -5.12 -1.50
CA LEU A 125 -0.51 -4.39 -2.76
C LEU A 125 0.82 -4.45 -3.52
N ASN A 126 1.94 -4.42 -2.81
CA ASN A 126 3.28 -4.55 -3.39
C ASN A 126 3.74 -6.00 -3.58
N LYS A 127 2.90 -6.99 -3.26
CA LYS A 127 3.23 -8.43 -3.34
C LYS A 127 4.51 -8.80 -2.56
N LEU A 128 4.71 -8.15 -1.44
CA LEU A 128 5.84 -8.41 -0.55
C LEU A 128 5.49 -9.50 0.48
N PRO A 129 6.46 -10.33 0.91
CA PRO A 129 7.89 -10.29 0.58
C PRO A 129 8.20 -10.91 -0.80
N MET A 130 9.01 -10.20 -1.59
CA MET A 130 9.51 -10.68 -2.87
C MET A 130 11.00 -10.99 -2.74
N PHE A 131 11.34 -12.26 -2.56
CA PHE A 131 12.73 -12.69 -2.32
C PHE A 131 13.59 -12.71 -3.59
N TYR A 132 12.99 -12.63 -4.75
CA TYR A 132 13.68 -12.69 -6.04
C TYR A 132 13.03 -11.75 -7.06
N HIS A 133 13.87 -10.90 -7.66
CA HIS A 133 13.50 -10.12 -8.84
C HIS A 133 14.63 -10.21 -9.88
N PRO A 134 14.34 -10.36 -11.18
CA PRO A 134 15.36 -10.49 -12.22
C PRO A 134 16.35 -9.33 -12.29
N THR A 135 15.92 -8.11 -11.96
CA THR A 135 16.77 -6.91 -11.95
C THR A 135 17.91 -7.01 -10.95
N LEU A 136 17.73 -7.71 -9.81
CA LEU A 136 18.77 -7.87 -8.78
C LEU A 136 20.00 -8.66 -9.27
N LYS A 137 19.86 -9.42 -10.36
CA LYS A 137 20.98 -10.19 -10.93
C LYS A 137 21.88 -9.37 -11.87
N HIS A 138 21.46 -8.19 -12.29
CA HIS A 138 22.23 -7.41 -13.25
C HIS A 138 23.23 -6.50 -12.53
N PRO A 139 24.55 -6.71 -12.67
CA PRO A 139 25.56 -5.97 -11.89
C PRO A 139 25.50 -4.45 -12.08
N ALA A 140 25.16 -3.98 -13.30
CA ALA A 140 25.07 -2.58 -13.61
C ALA A 140 23.96 -1.87 -12.79
N LEU A 141 22.85 -2.57 -12.48
CA LEU A 141 21.74 -2.00 -11.71
C LEU A 141 22.09 -1.72 -10.24
N ALA A 142 23.21 -2.23 -9.74
CA ALA A 142 23.71 -1.87 -8.40
C ALA A 142 24.00 -0.37 -8.28
N ARG A 143 24.34 0.30 -9.38
CA ARG A 143 24.58 1.75 -9.42
C ARG A 143 23.29 2.59 -9.36
N ALA A 144 22.11 1.97 -9.43
CA ALA A 144 20.83 2.66 -9.26
C ALA A 144 20.65 3.29 -7.88
N THR A 145 21.40 2.82 -6.87
CA THR A 145 21.41 3.37 -5.52
C THR A 145 22.53 4.38 -5.27
N ASP A 146 23.39 4.60 -6.27
CA ASP A 146 24.57 5.44 -6.16
C ASP A 146 24.48 6.70 -7.03
N ASP A 147 24.72 6.58 -8.33
CA ASP A 147 24.88 7.73 -9.22
C ASP A 147 24.17 7.61 -10.58
N ARG A 148 23.46 6.52 -10.84
CA ARG A 148 22.85 6.23 -12.14
C ARG A 148 21.35 6.06 -12.07
N PHE A 149 20.71 6.39 -13.15
CA PHE A 149 19.28 6.23 -13.35
C PHE A 149 19.05 5.13 -14.37
N TYR A 150 18.11 4.24 -14.09
CA TYR A 150 17.79 3.13 -14.99
C TYR A 150 16.28 3.09 -15.26
N LEU A 151 15.93 2.92 -16.53
CA LEU A 151 14.59 2.58 -16.95
C LEU A 151 14.60 1.12 -17.39
N VAL A 152 13.75 0.31 -16.79
CA VAL A 152 13.67 -1.13 -17.03
C VAL A 152 12.31 -1.46 -17.63
N ILE A 153 12.29 -2.09 -18.82
CA ILE A 153 11.07 -2.65 -19.40
C ILE A 153 11.12 -4.16 -19.20
N GLU A 154 10.10 -4.69 -18.53
CA GLU A 154 10.04 -6.10 -18.19
C GLU A 154 9.66 -6.97 -19.40
N ALA A 155 10.17 -8.19 -19.44
CA ALA A 155 9.85 -9.15 -20.50
C ALA A 155 8.43 -9.70 -20.42
N CYS A 156 7.71 -9.47 -19.35
CA CYS A 156 6.31 -9.85 -19.18
C CYS A 156 5.32 -8.85 -19.80
N ASP A 157 5.80 -7.70 -20.28
CA ASP A 157 4.95 -6.75 -20.98
C ASP A 157 4.41 -7.38 -22.28
N PRO A 158 3.09 -7.27 -22.56
CA PRO A 158 2.49 -7.81 -23.78
C PRO A 158 3.09 -7.25 -25.08
N LYS A 159 3.65 -6.04 -25.03
CA LYS A 159 4.32 -5.38 -26.16
C LYS A 159 5.83 -5.65 -26.22
N PHE A 160 6.35 -6.48 -25.33
CA PHE A 160 7.79 -6.71 -25.28
C PHE A 160 8.28 -7.51 -26.48
N SER A 161 9.03 -6.83 -27.36
CA SER A 161 9.86 -7.44 -28.40
C SER A 161 11.28 -6.94 -28.20
N LYS A 162 12.25 -7.87 -28.03
CA LYS A 162 13.62 -7.47 -27.71
C LYS A 162 14.19 -6.48 -28.73
N ALA A 163 14.00 -6.74 -30.03
CA ALA A 163 14.53 -5.90 -31.11
C ALA A 163 13.85 -4.51 -31.15
N GLU A 164 12.53 -4.45 -30.94
CA GLU A 164 11.78 -3.19 -30.94
C GLU A 164 12.09 -2.35 -29.71
N VAL A 165 12.17 -2.98 -28.52
CA VAL A 165 12.52 -2.27 -27.29
C VAL A 165 13.96 -1.78 -27.31
N GLU A 166 14.91 -2.55 -27.87
CA GLU A 166 16.29 -2.12 -28.01
C GLU A 166 16.42 -0.94 -28.99
N ALA A 167 15.73 -0.96 -30.12
CA ALA A 167 15.66 0.14 -31.03
C ALA A 167 15.01 1.38 -30.41
N PHE A 168 13.94 1.21 -29.64
CA PHE A 168 13.21 2.27 -28.96
C PHE A 168 14.07 2.95 -27.88
N LEU A 169 14.81 2.17 -27.08
CA LEU A 169 15.66 2.69 -26.00
C LEU A 169 16.98 3.32 -26.52
N SER A 170 17.35 3.06 -27.76
CA SER A 170 18.53 3.67 -28.39
C SER A 170 18.26 5.03 -29.04
N THR A 171 17.00 5.47 -29.08
CA THR A 171 16.55 6.75 -29.66
C THR A 171 16.33 7.81 -28.58
#